data_da02a62be51eb2df6d3df179b5b32c1d
#
_entry.id   da02a62be51eb2df6d3df179b5b32c1d
#
_cell.length_a   1.000
_cell.length_b   1.000
_cell.length_c   1.000
_cell.angle_alpha   90.00
_cell.angle_beta   90.00
_cell.angle_gamma   90.00
#
_symmetry.space_group_name_H-M   'P 1'
#
loop_
_entity.id
_entity.type
_entity.pdbx_description
1 polymer ?
#
loop_
_entity_poly.entity_id
_entity_poly.type
_entity_poly.pdbx_seq_one_letter_code
_entity_poly.pdbx_strand_id
1 'polypeptide(L)'
;MGDRTMTSTTSLSQELQQATADLHQVNAWAGLLRFSVIGLMFFSLVTLAWSISNTIMFVSLTALAGIFYAFWLICTHDMIHQTLTGWTWFDSVMSRLISWPMLWPYSLYSELHRLHHGWNGIDLRDPERVQWTWQEYQQAHPILQWYVRYQWGWDILVLGGFGMIFKTLIKALHFQKLVPRIRRQLLLDLTGMLLINGVLLSIVIFQGELLRYLLFWLILERVMGIIGQTRDHLEHYGLWGKFTSHQLTQFYACRNLKTSSLMGWLMGGLNYHAVHHAFPNIPFNRLPEAYERIQGILQKRGLPLMQMELGYFQSTYWFSCHPSLIGDVNQSEPKRRHYMISA
;
A
#
# COMPACT_ATOMS: atom_id res chain seq x y z
N MET A 1 48.83 -20.93 26.79
CA MET A 1 47.42 -21.32 26.77
C MET A 1 46.62 -20.07 26.67
N GLY A 2 46.29 -19.66 25.46
CA GLY A 2 45.49 -18.45 25.20
C GLY A 2 44.09 -18.88 24.82
N ASP A 3 43.17 -18.60 25.71
CA ASP A 3 41.73 -18.79 25.54
C ASP A 3 41.23 -17.82 24.45
N ARG A 4 41.07 -18.33 23.23
CA ARG A 4 40.36 -17.59 22.17
C ARG A 4 38.88 -17.71 22.48
N THR A 5 38.34 -16.72 23.20
CA THR A 5 36.91 -16.48 23.25
C THR A 5 36.42 -16.34 21.81
N MET A 6 35.76 -17.38 21.28
CA MET A 6 34.98 -17.30 20.06
C MET A 6 33.84 -16.31 20.31
N THR A 7 34.02 -15.07 19.91
CA THR A 7 32.91 -14.11 19.76
C THR A 7 32.00 -14.70 18.70
N SER A 8 30.90 -15.27 19.12
CA SER A 8 29.79 -15.66 18.25
C SER A 8 29.44 -14.46 17.37
N THR A 9 29.80 -14.49 16.09
CA THR A 9 29.40 -13.46 15.11
C THR A 9 27.90 -13.60 14.86
N THR A 10 27.11 -12.86 15.61
CA THR A 10 25.65 -12.77 15.42
C THR A 10 25.38 -12.45 13.94
N SER A 11 24.51 -13.23 13.29
CA SER A 11 24.12 -12.94 11.92
C SER A 11 23.40 -11.58 11.83
N LEU A 12 23.53 -10.89 10.70
CA LEU A 12 22.83 -9.60 10.50
C LEU A 12 21.33 -9.73 10.80
N SER A 13 20.69 -10.80 10.34
CA SER A 13 19.26 -11.04 10.57
C SER A 13 18.92 -11.16 12.06
N GLN A 14 19.77 -11.85 12.84
CA GLN A 14 19.60 -11.98 14.29
C GLN A 14 19.78 -10.62 15.01
N GLU A 15 20.78 -9.85 14.60
CA GLU A 15 21.03 -8.52 15.17
C GLU A 15 19.86 -7.58 14.90
N LEU A 16 19.33 -7.56 13.67
CA LEU A 16 18.15 -6.78 13.30
C LEU A 16 16.91 -7.20 14.09
N GLN A 17 16.66 -8.51 14.22
CA GLN A 17 15.54 -9.04 15.01
C GLN A 17 15.64 -8.67 16.48
N GLN A 18 16.83 -8.79 17.08
CA GLN A 18 17.07 -8.40 18.48
C GLN A 18 16.86 -6.91 18.70
N ALA A 19 17.34 -6.06 17.79
CA ALA A 19 17.23 -4.61 17.90
C ALA A 19 15.80 -4.10 17.74
N THR A 20 14.91 -4.88 17.14
CA THR A 20 13.50 -4.51 16.88
C THR A 20 12.51 -5.30 17.74
N ALA A 21 12.97 -6.25 18.57
CA ALA A 21 12.11 -7.21 19.28
C ALA A 21 11.06 -6.54 20.19
N ASP A 22 11.43 -5.46 20.89
CA ASP A 22 10.55 -4.69 21.77
C ASP A 22 9.56 -3.79 21.02
N LEU A 23 9.76 -3.57 19.70
CA LEU A 23 8.94 -2.67 18.89
C LEU A 23 7.68 -3.35 18.35
N HIS A 24 7.54 -4.65 18.48
CA HIS A 24 6.38 -5.42 17.99
C HIS A 24 5.12 -5.30 18.87
N GLN A 25 5.21 -4.60 20.00
CA GLN A 25 4.06 -4.44 20.90
C GLN A 25 3.05 -3.45 20.34
N VAL A 26 1.85 -3.95 20.02
CA VAL A 26 0.76 -3.13 19.49
C VAL A 26 0.09 -2.34 20.62
N ASN A 27 0.00 -1.03 20.43
CA ASN A 27 -0.81 -0.17 21.29
C ASN A 27 -2.21 -0.01 20.67
N ALA A 28 -3.17 -0.81 21.14
CA ALA A 28 -4.53 -0.81 20.61
C ALA A 28 -5.19 0.59 20.66
N TRP A 29 -4.92 1.36 21.72
CA TRP A 29 -5.50 2.70 21.89
C TRP A 29 -4.94 3.71 20.87
N ALA A 30 -3.68 3.62 20.51
CA ALA A 30 -3.09 4.46 19.46
C ALA A 30 -3.73 4.16 18.11
N GLY A 31 -3.94 2.87 17.80
CA GLY A 31 -4.64 2.44 16.59
C GLY A 31 -6.10 2.87 16.55
N LEU A 32 -6.84 2.67 17.65
CA LEU A 32 -8.24 3.12 17.78
C LEU A 32 -8.36 4.63 17.66
N LEU A 33 -7.47 5.40 18.27
CA LEU A 33 -7.46 6.86 18.17
C LEU A 33 -7.32 7.29 16.72
N ARG A 34 -6.31 6.73 15.99
CA ARG A 34 -6.10 7.04 14.58
C ARG A 34 -7.32 6.68 13.74
N PHE A 35 -7.83 5.46 13.87
CA PHE A 35 -9.01 4.98 13.16
C PHE A 35 -10.23 5.87 13.41
N SER A 36 -10.50 6.20 14.67
CA SER A 36 -11.67 6.99 15.07
C SER A 36 -11.58 8.45 14.63
N VAL A 37 -10.41 9.09 14.79
CA VAL A 37 -10.22 10.49 14.36
C VAL A 37 -10.43 10.63 12.86
N ILE A 38 -9.81 9.73 12.06
CA ILE A 38 -9.96 9.76 10.61
C ILE A 38 -11.42 9.49 10.20
N GLY A 39 -12.06 8.49 10.81
CA GLY A 39 -13.46 8.17 10.57
C GLY A 39 -14.42 9.31 10.96
N LEU A 40 -14.19 9.97 12.12
CA LEU A 40 -14.97 11.13 12.54
C LEU A 40 -14.84 12.30 11.56
N MET A 41 -13.62 12.58 11.08
CA MET A 41 -13.40 13.62 10.07
C MET A 41 -14.16 13.29 8.77
N PHE A 42 -14.08 12.04 8.32
CA PHE A 42 -14.84 11.58 7.15
C PHE A 42 -16.33 11.79 7.34
N PHE A 43 -16.93 11.26 8.40
CA PHE A 43 -18.38 11.37 8.62
C PHE A 43 -18.85 12.80 8.86
N SER A 44 -18.06 13.64 9.54
CA SER A 44 -18.38 15.05 9.71
C SER A 44 -18.45 15.79 8.38
N LEU A 45 -17.49 15.55 7.48
CA LEU A 45 -17.47 16.13 6.15
C LEU A 45 -18.61 15.62 5.27
N VAL A 46 -18.91 14.31 5.33
CA VAL A 46 -20.06 13.73 4.65
C VAL A 46 -21.37 14.36 5.14
N THR A 47 -21.58 14.43 6.44
CA THR A 47 -22.79 15.05 7.02
C THR A 47 -22.92 16.50 6.57
N LEU A 48 -21.83 17.27 6.60
CA LEU A 48 -21.83 18.65 6.13
C LEU A 48 -22.11 18.72 4.61
N ALA A 49 -21.49 17.89 3.79
CA ALA A 49 -21.73 17.85 2.36
C ALA A 49 -23.21 17.59 2.04
N TRP A 50 -23.83 16.62 2.72
CA TRP A 50 -25.22 16.25 2.49
C TRP A 50 -26.23 17.29 3.02
N SER A 51 -25.83 18.15 3.96
CA SER A 51 -26.68 19.26 4.46
C SER A 51 -26.71 20.49 3.55
N ILE A 52 -25.86 20.53 2.49
CA ILE A 52 -25.72 21.71 1.64
C ILE A 52 -26.32 21.42 0.27
N SER A 53 -27.15 22.39 -0.23
CA SER A 53 -27.76 22.32 -1.56
C SER A 53 -26.85 22.82 -2.69
N ASN A 54 -25.83 23.62 -2.37
CA ASN A 54 -24.89 24.14 -3.38
C ASN A 54 -23.97 23.01 -3.90
N THR A 55 -24.07 22.75 -5.20
CA THR A 55 -23.33 21.66 -5.86
C THR A 55 -21.81 21.79 -5.77
N ILE A 56 -21.27 23.02 -5.89
CA ILE A 56 -19.81 23.23 -5.82
C ILE A 56 -19.31 22.91 -4.42
N MET A 57 -20.00 23.38 -3.38
CA MET A 57 -19.65 23.06 -2.00
C MET A 57 -19.80 21.57 -1.70
N PHE A 58 -20.86 20.93 -2.21
CA PHE A 58 -21.06 19.50 -2.09
C PHE A 58 -19.88 18.72 -2.68
N VAL A 59 -19.47 19.03 -3.92
CA VAL A 59 -18.33 18.41 -4.60
C VAL A 59 -17.02 18.64 -3.82
N SER A 60 -16.78 19.87 -3.37
CA SER A 60 -15.56 20.22 -2.63
C SER A 60 -15.46 19.48 -1.28
N LEU A 61 -16.56 19.46 -0.52
CA LEU A 61 -16.60 18.75 0.76
C LEU A 61 -16.51 17.23 0.59
N THR A 62 -17.14 16.70 -0.46
CA THR A 62 -17.04 15.28 -0.80
C THR A 62 -15.62 14.91 -1.20
N ALA A 63 -14.93 15.74 -1.98
CA ALA A 63 -13.54 15.52 -2.33
C ALA A 63 -12.62 15.53 -1.08
N LEU A 64 -12.85 16.47 -0.17
CA LEU A 64 -12.14 16.52 1.11
C LEU A 64 -12.45 15.30 1.97
N ALA A 65 -13.72 14.86 2.03
CA ALA A 65 -14.10 13.61 2.69
C ALA A 65 -13.39 12.40 2.06
N GLY A 66 -13.25 12.38 0.73
CA GLY A 66 -12.54 11.35 0.00
C GLY A 66 -11.07 11.22 0.42
N ILE A 67 -10.39 12.32 0.76
CA ILE A 67 -9.02 12.29 1.30
C ILE A 67 -8.99 11.55 2.64
N PHE A 68 -9.90 11.89 3.56
CA PHE A 68 -9.98 11.21 4.86
C PHE A 68 -10.41 9.75 4.70
N TYR A 69 -11.28 9.46 3.76
CA TYR A 69 -11.66 8.08 3.47
C TYR A 69 -10.47 7.26 2.94
N ALA A 70 -9.64 7.83 2.07
CA ALA A 70 -8.42 7.18 1.62
C ALA A 70 -7.47 6.86 2.78
N PHE A 71 -7.26 7.80 3.71
CA PHE A 71 -6.48 7.54 4.93
C PHE A 71 -7.13 6.50 5.83
N TRP A 72 -8.45 6.44 5.88
CA TRP A 72 -9.19 5.43 6.64
C TRP A 72 -9.01 4.03 6.03
N LEU A 73 -9.01 3.93 4.70
CA LEU A 73 -8.67 2.70 3.99
C LEU A 73 -7.21 2.29 4.19
N ILE A 74 -6.29 3.23 4.38
CA ILE A 74 -4.90 2.89 4.74
C ILE A 74 -4.83 2.20 6.11
N CYS A 75 -5.75 2.48 7.05
CA CYS A 75 -5.82 1.71 8.28
C CYS A 75 -6.06 0.21 8.04
N THR A 76 -6.71 -0.16 6.92
CA THR A 76 -6.93 -1.59 6.59
C THR A 76 -5.65 -2.33 6.28
N HIS A 77 -4.62 -1.64 5.82
CA HIS A 77 -3.30 -2.20 5.61
C HIS A 77 -2.67 -2.65 6.95
N ASP A 78 -2.74 -1.82 7.99
CA ASP A 78 -2.27 -2.20 9.33
C ASP A 78 -3.12 -3.35 9.91
N MET A 79 -4.42 -3.39 9.58
CA MET A 79 -5.31 -4.49 9.97
C MET A 79 -4.95 -5.83 9.32
N ILE A 80 -4.40 -5.85 8.08
CA ILE A 80 -3.89 -7.08 7.45
C ILE A 80 -2.80 -7.71 8.30
N HIS A 81 -1.93 -6.88 8.86
CA HIS A 81 -0.81 -7.29 9.71
C HIS A 81 -1.18 -7.41 11.20
N GLN A 82 -2.43 -7.10 11.55
CA GLN A 82 -2.92 -7.03 12.94
C GLN A 82 -2.11 -6.08 13.81
N THR A 83 -1.66 -4.98 13.23
CA THR A 83 -0.82 -3.96 13.89
C THR A 83 -1.58 -2.66 14.17
N LEU A 84 -2.86 -2.54 13.72
CA LEU A 84 -3.67 -1.38 14.07
C LEU A 84 -4.10 -1.43 15.55
N THR A 85 -4.86 -2.45 15.92
CA THR A 85 -5.32 -2.62 17.31
C THR A 85 -4.78 -3.89 17.97
N GLY A 86 -4.40 -4.89 17.18
CA GLY A 86 -4.08 -6.24 17.65
C GLY A 86 -5.31 -7.04 18.08
N TRP A 87 -6.50 -6.46 18.01
CA TRP A 87 -7.77 -7.17 18.26
C TRP A 87 -8.28 -7.78 16.98
N THR A 88 -8.04 -9.08 16.82
CA THR A 88 -8.33 -9.82 15.58
C THR A 88 -9.78 -9.63 15.08
N TRP A 89 -10.76 -9.59 15.99
CA TRP A 89 -12.16 -9.36 15.63
C TRP A 89 -12.38 -7.95 15.06
N PHE A 90 -11.81 -6.92 15.71
CA PHE A 90 -11.94 -5.52 15.28
C PHE A 90 -11.26 -5.32 13.92
N ASP A 91 -9.98 -5.69 13.83
CA ASP A 91 -9.20 -5.55 12.61
C ASP A 91 -9.83 -6.30 11.42
N SER A 92 -10.43 -7.48 11.68
CA SER A 92 -11.09 -8.27 10.65
C SER A 92 -12.47 -7.75 10.22
N VAL A 93 -13.26 -7.21 11.13
CA VAL A 93 -14.62 -6.72 10.82
C VAL A 93 -14.58 -5.32 10.26
N MET A 94 -13.86 -4.40 10.93
CA MET A 94 -13.82 -2.99 10.51
C MET A 94 -13.17 -2.79 9.16
N SER A 95 -12.12 -3.56 8.85
CA SER A 95 -11.49 -3.52 7.54
C SER A 95 -12.46 -3.79 6.39
N ARG A 96 -13.36 -4.76 6.56
CA ARG A 96 -14.40 -5.09 5.57
C ARG A 96 -15.48 -4.02 5.50
N LEU A 97 -15.98 -3.58 6.66
CA LEU A 97 -17.05 -2.58 6.74
C LEU A 97 -16.67 -1.26 6.08
N ILE A 98 -15.41 -0.84 6.18
CA ILE A 98 -14.95 0.40 5.52
C ILE A 98 -14.52 0.18 4.06
N SER A 99 -14.27 -1.05 3.63
CA SER A 99 -13.82 -1.35 2.27
C SER A 99 -14.97 -1.65 1.31
N TRP A 100 -15.97 -2.43 1.73
CA TRP A 100 -17.04 -2.90 0.88
C TRP A 100 -17.95 -1.82 0.29
N PRO A 101 -18.23 -0.66 0.95
CA PRO A 101 -18.99 0.43 0.33
C PRO A 101 -18.36 0.97 -0.96
N MET A 102 -17.04 0.92 -1.07
CA MET A 102 -16.30 1.33 -2.26
C MET A 102 -15.92 0.16 -3.18
N LEU A 103 -16.59 -0.98 -3.04
CA LEU A 103 -16.34 -2.19 -3.82
C LEU A 103 -14.88 -2.69 -3.70
N TRP A 104 -14.16 -2.30 -2.64
CA TRP A 104 -12.80 -2.74 -2.40
C TRP A 104 -12.79 -4.15 -1.81
N PRO A 105 -12.24 -5.17 -2.54
CA PRO A 105 -12.27 -6.57 -2.11
C PRO A 105 -11.15 -6.84 -1.08
N TYR A 106 -11.31 -6.31 0.12
CA TYR A 106 -10.32 -6.32 1.18
C TYR A 106 -9.78 -7.71 1.52
N SER A 107 -10.68 -8.70 1.63
CA SER A 107 -10.26 -10.05 2.02
C SER A 107 -9.40 -10.72 0.95
N LEU A 108 -9.69 -10.47 -0.33
CA LEU A 108 -8.84 -10.87 -1.44
C LEU A 108 -7.50 -10.14 -1.42
N TYR A 109 -7.55 -8.84 -1.27
CA TYR A 109 -6.35 -8.01 -1.20
C TYR A 109 -5.43 -8.48 -0.09
N SER A 110 -5.96 -8.81 1.09
CA SER A 110 -5.15 -9.28 2.22
C SER A 110 -4.38 -10.58 1.92
N GLU A 111 -4.94 -11.51 1.13
CA GLU A 111 -4.23 -12.73 0.73
C GLU A 111 -3.12 -12.43 -0.31
N LEU A 112 -3.40 -11.52 -1.26
CA LEU A 112 -2.41 -11.10 -2.25
C LEU A 112 -1.27 -10.30 -1.61
N HIS A 113 -1.59 -9.42 -0.67
CA HIS A 113 -0.63 -8.60 0.04
C HIS A 113 0.36 -9.42 0.89
N ARG A 114 -0.09 -10.54 1.48
CA ARG A 114 0.83 -11.47 2.13
C ARG A 114 1.81 -12.12 1.17
N LEU A 115 1.38 -12.45 -0.06
CA LEU A 115 2.29 -12.93 -1.10
C LEU A 115 3.29 -11.84 -1.51
N HIS A 116 2.80 -10.60 -1.65
CA HIS A 116 3.61 -9.46 -1.98
C HIS A 116 4.76 -9.25 -0.99
N HIS A 117 4.51 -9.26 0.32
CA HIS A 117 5.58 -9.20 1.33
C HIS A 117 6.63 -10.30 1.20
N GLY A 118 6.23 -11.49 0.75
CA GLY A 118 7.16 -12.59 0.51
C GLY A 118 7.94 -12.49 -0.80
N TRP A 119 7.38 -11.82 -1.80
CA TRP A 119 7.87 -11.87 -3.19
C TRP A 119 8.45 -10.56 -3.71
N ASN A 120 8.17 -9.44 -3.06
CA ASN A 120 8.67 -8.14 -3.48
C ASN A 120 10.20 -8.15 -3.62
N GLY A 121 10.69 -7.73 -4.78
CA GLY A 121 12.12 -7.74 -5.12
C GLY A 121 12.72 -9.13 -5.38
N ILE A 122 11.96 -10.23 -5.20
CA ILE A 122 12.43 -11.62 -5.24
C ILE A 122 11.82 -12.39 -6.41
N ASP A 123 10.51 -12.32 -6.60
CA ASP A 123 9.76 -13.12 -7.58
C ASP A 123 8.90 -12.19 -8.47
N LEU A 124 9.14 -12.23 -9.78
CA LEU A 124 8.41 -11.42 -10.76
C LEU A 124 6.90 -11.70 -10.80
N ARG A 125 6.43 -12.78 -10.18
CA ARG A 125 5.00 -13.09 -10.02
C ARG A 125 4.34 -12.28 -8.92
N ASP A 126 5.08 -11.44 -8.18
CA ASP A 126 4.53 -10.57 -7.14
C ASP A 126 3.21 -9.92 -7.59
N PRO A 127 2.09 -10.15 -6.86
CA PRO A 127 0.79 -9.64 -7.27
C PRO A 127 0.67 -8.11 -7.24
N GLU A 128 1.50 -7.43 -6.46
CA GLU A 128 1.50 -5.96 -6.38
C GLU A 128 2.63 -5.32 -7.21
N ARG A 129 3.38 -6.10 -7.96
CA ARG A 129 4.39 -5.56 -8.88
C ARG A 129 3.76 -4.63 -9.91
N VAL A 130 4.14 -3.38 -9.87
CA VAL A 130 3.67 -2.33 -10.78
C VAL A 130 4.53 -2.27 -12.04
N GLN A 131 5.84 -2.39 -11.87
CA GLN A 131 6.81 -2.17 -12.94
C GLN A 131 6.98 -3.40 -13.83
N TRP A 132 6.98 -3.18 -15.15
CA TRP A 132 7.19 -4.22 -16.14
C TRP A 132 8.68 -4.53 -16.30
N THR A 133 9.02 -5.75 -16.72
CA THR A 133 10.37 -6.09 -17.17
C THR A 133 10.61 -5.62 -18.60
N TRP A 134 11.89 -5.42 -18.96
CA TRP A 134 12.27 -5.13 -20.33
C TRP A 134 11.78 -6.17 -21.33
N GLN A 135 11.85 -7.46 -20.96
CA GLN A 135 11.39 -8.56 -21.81
C GLN A 135 9.87 -8.52 -22.01
N GLU A 136 9.08 -8.34 -20.94
CA GLU A 136 7.62 -8.19 -21.04
C GLU A 136 7.24 -7.03 -21.94
N TYR A 137 7.94 -5.89 -21.78
CA TYR A 137 7.70 -4.69 -22.59
C TYR A 137 7.99 -4.93 -24.06
N GLN A 138 9.12 -5.56 -24.42
CA GLN A 138 9.48 -5.83 -25.81
C GLN A 138 8.53 -6.81 -26.51
N GLN A 139 8.01 -7.78 -25.76
CA GLN A 139 7.07 -8.78 -26.29
C GLN A 139 5.62 -8.30 -26.32
N ALA A 140 5.32 -7.16 -25.68
CA ALA A 140 3.97 -6.64 -25.57
C ALA A 140 3.50 -6.02 -26.90
N HIS A 141 2.19 -6.09 -27.15
CA HIS A 141 1.54 -5.38 -28.24
C HIS A 141 1.78 -3.86 -28.13
N PRO A 142 1.93 -3.10 -29.24
CA PRO A 142 2.20 -1.65 -29.20
C PRO A 142 1.28 -0.83 -28.32
N ILE A 143 0.00 -1.19 -28.21
CA ILE A 143 -0.97 -0.53 -27.31
C ILE A 143 -0.56 -0.71 -25.85
N LEU A 144 -0.07 -1.89 -25.44
CA LEU A 144 0.41 -2.14 -24.09
C LEU A 144 1.74 -1.43 -23.82
N GLN A 145 2.63 -1.39 -24.83
CA GLN A 145 3.88 -0.60 -24.72
C GLN A 145 3.56 0.88 -24.51
N TRP A 146 2.58 1.41 -25.23
CA TRP A 146 2.09 2.77 -25.04
C TRP A 146 1.50 2.97 -23.65
N TYR A 147 0.65 2.05 -23.16
CA TYR A 147 0.13 2.10 -21.79
C TYR A 147 1.25 2.11 -20.75
N VAL A 148 2.24 1.23 -20.85
CA VAL A 148 3.38 1.16 -19.91
C VAL A 148 4.17 2.47 -19.86
N ARG A 149 4.36 3.11 -21.02
CA ARG A 149 5.04 4.42 -21.09
C ARG A 149 4.31 5.51 -20.34
N TYR A 150 2.99 5.49 -20.35
CA TYR A 150 2.14 6.49 -19.69
C TYR A 150 1.41 5.94 -18.45
N GLN A 151 1.86 4.81 -17.91
CA GLN A 151 1.20 4.06 -16.86
C GLN A 151 0.85 4.90 -15.63
N TRP A 152 1.75 5.79 -15.20
CA TRP A 152 1.51 6.67 -14.06
C TRP A 152 0.27 7.55 -14.24
N GLY A 153 0.14 8.17 -15.39
CA GLY A 153 -1.04 8.98 -15.70
C GLY A 153 -2.31 8.14 -15.82
N TRP A 154 -2.23 7.01 -16.52
CA TRP A 154 -3.37 6.12 -16.70
C TRP A 154 -3.85 5.52 -15.37
N ASP A 155 -2.96 4.93 -14.60
CA ASP A 155 -3.31 4.26 -13.35
C ASP A 155 -3.86 5.26 -12.32
N ILE A 156 -3.19 6.40 -12.14
CA ILE A 156 -3.55 7.37 -11.10
C ILE A 156 -4.77 8.20 -11.49
N LEU A 157 -4.78 8.79 -12.70
CA LEU A 157 -5.79 9.80 -13.07
C LEU A 157 -7.02 9.19 -13.76
N VAL A 158 -6.85 8.11 -14.53
CA VAL A 158 -7.93 7.54 -15.34
C VAL A 158 -8.53 6.29 -14.70
N LEU A 159 -7.71 5.29 -14.35
CA LEU A 159 -8.19 4.03 -13.80
C LEU A 159 -8.56 4.15 -12.31
N GLY A 160 -7.75 4.87 -11.52
CA GLY A 160 -8.02 5.14 -10.11
C GLY A 160 -8.33 3.90 -9.28
N GLY A 161 -9.37 3.99 -8.46
CA GLY A 161 -9.83 2.89 -7.61
C GLY A 161 -10.39 1.72 -8.40
N PHE A 162 -11.09 1.96 -9.52
CA PHE A 162 -11.54 0.89 -10.41
C PHE A 162 -10.37 0.05 -10.94
N GLY A 163 -9.26 0.69 -11.31
CA GLY A 163 -8.05 -0.01 -11.75
C GLY A 163 -7.49 -0.92 -10.66
N MET A 164 -7.44 -0.45 -9.40
CA MET A 164 -7.01 -1.25 -8.27
C MET A 164 -7.92 -2.45 -8.02
N ILE A 165 -9.25 -2.24 -8.02
CA ILE A 165 -10.25 -3.30 -7.85
C ILE A 165 -10.06 -4.36 -8.93
N PHE A 166 -9.98 -3.94 -10.20
CA PHE A 166 -9.87 -4.84 -11.34
C PHE A 166 -8.55 -5.63 -11.33
N LYS A 167 -7.43 -4.96 -11.05
CA LYS A 167 -6.12 -5.62 -10.86
C LYS A 167 -6.19 -6.68 -9.76
N THR A 168 -6.76 -6.35 -8.61
CA THR A 168 -6.91 -7.27 -7.47
C THR A 168 -7.74 -8.50 -7.84
N LEU A 169 -8.87 -8.32 -8.51
CA LEU A 169 -9.73 -9.44 -8.95
C LEU A 169 -9.02 -10.35 -9.94
N ILE A 170 -8.36 -9.80 -10.97
CA ILE A 170 -7.60 -10.58 -11.95
C ILE A 170 -6.47 -11.37 -11.28
N LYS A 171 -5.69 -10.71 -10.41
CA LYS A 171 -4.61 -11.38 -9.68
C LYS A 171 -5.13 -12.48 -8.76
N ALA A 172 -6.24 -12.24 -8.06
CA ALA A 172 -6.88 -13.25 -7.23
C ALA A 172 -7.31 -14.48 -8.05
N LEU A 173 -7.94 -14.29 -9.20
CA LEU A 173 -8.30 -15.39 -10.11
C LEU A 173 -7.07 -16.15 -10.62
N HIS A 174 -5.97 -15.45 -10.89
CA HIS A 174 -4.71 -16.08 -11.29
C HIS A 174 -4.12 -16.95 -10.16
N PHE A 175 -4.11 -16.44 -8.92
CA PHE A 175 -3.49 -17.12 -7.78
C PHE A 175 -4.40 -18.08 -7.02
N GLN A 176 -5.68 -18.23 -7.39
CA GLN A 176 -6.62 -19.10 -6.66
C GLN A 176 -6.18 -20.57 -6.53
N LYS A 177 -5.37 -21.08 -7.50
CA LYS A 177 -4.83 -22.44 -7.43
C LYS A 177 -3.66 -22.55 -6.44
N LEU A 178 -2.87 -21.50 -6.30
CA LEU A 178 -1.72 -21.45 -5.39
C LEU A 178 -2.18 -21.19 -3.95
N VAL A 179 -3.20 -20.34 -3.77
CA VAL A 179 -3.76 -19.96 -2.47
C VAL A 179 -5.24 -20.32 -2.43
N PRO A 180 -5.59 -21.54 -1.96
CA PRO A 180 -7.00 -22.02 -1.96
C PRO A 180 -7.97 -21.14 -1.19
N ARG A 181 -7.48 -20.36 -0.19
CA ARG A 181 -8.30 -19.42 0.59
C ARG A 181 -8.91 -18.31 -0.26
N ILE A 182 -8.28 -17.93 -1.38
CA ILE A 182 -8.73 -16.85 -2.28
C ILE A 182 -10.19 -17.06 -2.70
N ARG A 183 -10.60 -18.30 -3.06
CA ARG A 183 -11.98 -18.57 -3.46
C ARG A 183 -13.00 -18.25 -2.36
N ARG A 184 -12.68 -18.59 -1.11
CA ARG A 184 -13.55 -18.29 0.04
C ARG A 184 -13.59 -16.78 0.31
N GLN A 185 -12.45 -16.10 0.21
CA GLN A 185 -12.37 -14.65 0.42
C GLN A 185 -13.10 -13.89 -0.69
N LEU A 186 -13.04 -14.37 -1.94
CA LEU A 186 -13.80 -13.80 -3.05
C LEU A 186 -15.31 -13.86 -2.78
N LEU A 187 -15.83 -15.02 -2.36
CA LEU A 187 -17.26 -15.17 -2.04
C LEU A 187 -17.66 -14.25 -0.88
N LEU A 188 -16.81 -14.15 0.15
CA LEU A 188 -17.06 -13.28 1.30
C LEU A 188 -17.14 -11.81 0.88
N ASP A 189 -16.16 -11.34 0.11
CA ASP A 189 -16.13 -9.96 -0.36
C ASP A 189 -17.29 -9.65 -1.30
N LEU A 190 -17.58 -10.52 -2.29
CA LEU A 190 -18.70 -10.31 -3.21
C LEU A 190 -20.03 -10.25 -2.47
N THR A 191 -20.25 -11.16 -1.50
CA THR A 191 -21.47 -11.16 -0.69
C THR A 191 -21.57 -9.89 0.16
N GLY A 192 -20.50 -9.51 0.85
CA GLY A 192 -20.49 -8.32 1.69
C GLY A 192 -20.68 -7.03 0.90
N MET A 193 -20.00 -6.90 -0.24
CA MET A 193 -20.16 -5.75 -1.15
C MET A 193 -21.60 -5.66 -1.69
N LEU A 194 -22.17 -6.79 -2.12
CA LEU A 194 -23.55 -6.83 -2.61
C LEU A 194 -24.56 -6.41 -1.54
N LEU A 195 -24.41 -6.94 -0.33
CA LEU A 195 -25.32 -6.63 0.79
C LEU A 195 -25.21 -5.15 1.20
N ILE A 196 -24.01 -4.65 1.44
CA ILE A 196 -23.83 -3.26 1.88
C ILE A 196 -24.30 -2.27 0.81
N ASN A 197 -23.84 -2.45 -0.43
CA ASN A 197 -24.22 -1.53 -1.50
C ASN A 197 -25.70 -1.67 -1.88
N GLY A 198 -26.27 -2.87 -1.79
CA GLY A 198 -27.71 -3.08 -1.95
C GLY A 198 -28.54 -2.28 -0.93
N VAL A 199 -28.13 -2.31 0.34
CA VAL A 199 -28.79 -1.52 1.40
C VAL A 199 -28.61 -0.02 1.14
N LEU A 200 -27.40 0.45 0.87
CA LEU A 200 -27.13 1.87 0.60
C LEU A 200 -27.93 2.39 -0.60
N LEU A 201 -27.93 1.65 -1.72
CA LEU A 201 -28.69 2.00 -2.91
C LEU A 201 -30.20 2.02 -2.63
N SER A 202 -30.72 1.06 -1.89
CA SER A 202 -32.15 1.02 -1.51
C SER A 202 -32.53 2.26 -0.71
N ILE A 203 -31.71 2.67 0.25
CA ILE A 203 -31.94 3.88 1.08
C ILE A 203 -31.97 5.13 0.20
N VAL A 204 -30.96 5.34 -0.65
CA VAL A 204 -30.85 6.58 -1.44
C VAL A 204 -31.89 6.65 -2.57
N ILE A 205 -32.31 5.49 -3.12
CA ILE A 205 -33.42 5.41 -4.08
C ILE A 205 -34.74 5.80 -3.40
N PHE A 206 -34.98 5.25 -2.20
CA PHE A 206 -36.19 5.58 -1.43
C PHE A 206 -36.25 7.09 -1.07
N GLN A 207 -35.10 7.72 -0.83
CA GLN A 207 -34.98 9.15 -0.55
C GLN A 207 -35.00 10.03 -1.82
N GLY A 208 -34.98 9.44 -3.03
CA GLY A 208 -34.90 10.19 -4.30
C GLY A 208 -33.52 10.82 -4.60
N GLU A 209 -32.48 10.40 -3.87
CA GLU A 209 -31.13 11.00 -3.92
C GLU A 209 -30.11 10.19 -4.74
N LEU A 210 -30.59 9.32 -5.63
CA LEU A 210 -29.71 8.38 -6.37
C LEU A 210 -28.59 9.10 -7.15
N LEU A 211 -28.92 10.15 -7.91
CA LEU A 211 -27.93 10.86 -8.74
C LEU A 211 -26.87 11.56 -7.87
N ARG A 212 -27.29 12.15 -6.76
CA ARG A 212 -26.38 12.78 -5.80
C ARG A 212 -25.47 11.75 -5.14
N TYR A 213 -25.99 10.58 -4.81
CA TYR A 213 -25.21 9.46 -4.28
C TYR A 213 -24.19 8.92 -5.30
N LEU A 214 -24.58 8.77 -6.56
CA LEU A 214 -23.66 8.32 -7.62
C LEU A 214 -22.52 9.32 -7.82
N LEU A 215 -22.82 10.62 -7.81
CA LEU A 215 -21.80 11.66 -7.87
C LEU A 215 -20.87 11.62 -6.64
N PHE A 216 -21.44 11.51 -5.44
CA PHE A 216 -20.70 11.34 -4.19
C PHE A 216 -19.75 10.13 -4.26
N TRP A 217 -20.27 8.99 -4.64
CA TRP A 217 -19.51 7.76 -4.74
C TRP A 217 -18.37 7.86 -5.77
N LEU A 218 -18.62 8.45 -6.92
CA LEU A 218 -17.63 8.65 -7.97
C LEU A 218 -16.50 9.58 -7.52
N ILE A 219 -16.81 10.66 -6.80
CA ILE A 219 -15.80 11.58 -6.25
C ILE A 219 -14.92 10.83 -5.22
N LEU A 220 -15.53 10.08 -4.30
CA LEU A 220 -14.78 9.28 -3.33
C LEU A 220 -13.84 8.28 -4.05
N GLU A 221 -14.36 7.58 -5.04
CA GLU A 221 -13.61 6.61 -5.83
C GLU A 221 -12.40 7.26 -6.51
N ARG A 222 -12.59 8.42 -7.16
CA ARG A 222 -11.49 9.15 -7.81
C ARG A 222 -10.42 9.58 -6.81
N VAL A 223 -10.82 10.20 -5.70
CA VAL A 223 -9.86 10.68 -4.70
C VAL A 223 -9.12 9.52 -4.04
N MET A 224 -9.85 8.48 -3.62
CA MET A 224 -9.27 7.26 -3.07
C MET A 224 -8.31 6.59 -4.06
N GLY A 225 -8.73 6.49 -5.32
CA GLY A 225 -7.93 5.89 -6.38
C GLY A 225 -6.63 6.66 -6.66
N ILE A 226 -6.69 7.99 -6.72
CA ILE A 226 -5.50 8.83 -6.89
C ILE A 226 -4.50 8.59 -5.74
N ILE A 227 -4.96 8.63 -4.50
CA ILE A 227 -4.08 8.44 -3.32
C ILE A 227 -3.55 7.01 -3.28
N GLY A 228 -4.42 6.00 -3.47
CA GLY A 228 -4.03 4.59 -3.42
C GLY A 228 -3.05 4.20 -4.50
N GLN A 229 -3.34 4.55 -5.78
CA GLN A 229 -2.43 4.26 -6.91
C GLN A 229 -1.09 5.00 -6.78
N THR A 230 -1.12 6.28 -6.33
CA THR A 230 0.12 7.04 -6.10
C THR A 230 1.01 6.33 -5.09
N ARG A 231 0.43 5.86 -3.98
CA ARG A 231 1.15 5.13 -2.95
C ARG A 231 1.71 3.81 -3.49
N ASP A 232 0.85 2.98 -4.07
CA ASP A 232 1.20 1.67 -4.64
C ASP A 232 2.38 1.77 -5.63
N HIS A 233 2.33 2.76 -6.55
CA HIS A 233 3.40 3.01 -7.49
C HIS A 233 4.69 3.45 -6.80
N LEU A 234 4.63 4.42 -5.89
CA LEU A 234 5.83 5.00 -5.28
C LEU A 234 6.59 4.01 -4.42
N GLU A 235 5.88 3.14 -3.71
CA GLU A 235 6.48 2.28 -2.68
C GLU A 235 7.53 1.31 -3.24
N HIS A 236 7.41 0.91 -4.52
CA HIS A 236 8.27 -0.13 -5.11
C HIS A 236 8.91 0.24 -6.45
N TYR A 237 8.40 1.25 -7.15
CA TYR A 237 8.82 1.56 -8.51
C TYR A 237 10.30 1.93 -8.60
N GLY A 238 11.02 1.29 -9.53
CA GLY A 238 12.44 1.56 -9.74
C GLY A 238 13.40 0.91 -8.74
N LEU A 239 12.92 0.02 -7.86
CA LEU A 239 13.71 -0.55 -6.76
C LEU A 239 13.84 -2.07 -6.79
N TRP A 240 13.50 -2.71 -7.91
CA TRP A 240 13.55 -4.17 -8.03
C TRP A 240 14.97 -4.72 -7.85
N GLY A 241 15.16 -5.69 -6.93
CA GLY A 241 16.44 -6.37 -6.77
C GLY A 241 16.51 -7.28 -5.55
N LYS A 242 17.00 -8.50 -5.75
CA LYS A 242 17.22 -9.51 -4.69
C LYS A 242 18.60 -9.34 -4.06
N PHE A 243 18.65 -9.37 -2.75
CA PHE A 243 19.88 -9.34 -1.94
C PHE A 243 20.07 -10.66 -1.16
N THR A 244 21.12 -10.73 -0.34
CA THR A 244 21.54 -11.96 0.36
C THR A 244 20.57 -12.42 1.45
N SER A 245 19.75 -11.49 2.02
CA SER A 245 18.70 -11.84 2.99
C SER A 245 17.38 -11.19 2.59
N HIS A 246 16.28 -11.71 3.15
CA HIS A 246 14.96 -11.11 2.95
C HIS A 246 14.92 -9.65 3.43
N GLN A 247 15.40 -9.37 4.65
CA GLN A 247 15.42 -8.02 5.21
C GLN A 247 16.19 -7.03 4.32
N LEU A 248 17.40 -7.41 3.87
CA LEU A 248 18.16 -6.56 2.96
C LEU A 248 17.43 -6.34 1.63
N THR A 249 16.77 -7.38 1.11
CA THR A 249 15.97 -7.23 -0.10
C THR A 249 14.88 -6.19 0.12
N GLN A 250 14.14 -6.27 1.22
CA GLN A 250 13.06 -5.31 1.51
C GLN A 250 13.59 -3.90 1.76
N PHE A 251 14.73 -3.73 2.45
CA PHE A 251 15.33 -2.40 2.67
C PHE A 251 15.69 -1.66 1.38
N TYR A 252 16.01 -2.39 0.31
CA TYR A 252 16.47 -1.80 -0.95
C TYR A 252 15.47 -1.99 -2.12
N ALA A 253 14.45 -2.83 -1.95
CA ALA A 253 13.36 -3.00 -2.92
C ALA A 253 12.09 -2.21 -2.56
N CYS A 254 12.12 -1.46 -1.46
CA CYS A 254 11.02 -0.59 -1.03
C CYS A 254 11.55 0.83 -0.77
N ARG A 255 10.68 1.82 -0.96
CA ARG A 255 11.01 3.23 -0.82
C ARG A 255 10.57 3.78 0.52
N ASN A 256 11.45 4.58 1.15
CA ASN A 256 11.07 5.44 2.26
C ASN A 256 10.95 6.88 1.75
N LEU A 257 9.93 7.61 2.22
CA LEU A 257 9.59 8.95 1.74
C LEU A 257 9.63 9.99 2.87
N LYS A 258 10.22 11.15 2.60
CA LYS A 258 10.17 12.28 3.53
C LYS A 258 8.74 12.82 3.60
N THR A 259 8.25 13.03 4.82
CA THR A 259 6.93 13.62 5.03
C THR A 259 6.86 14.31 6.41
N SER A 260 5.82 15.12 6.64
CA SER A 260 5.56 15.68 7.97
C SER A 260 5.06 14.60 8.94
N SER A 261 5.23 14.83 10.24
CA SER A 261 4.76 13.90 11.28
C SER A 261 3.25 13.64 11.19
N LEU A 262 2.45 14.69 10.87
CA LEU A 262 1.01 14.54 10.65
C LEU A 262 0.71 13.64 9.45
N MET A 263 1.36 13.87 8.31
CA MET A 263 1.16 13.03 7.11
C MET A 263 1.63 11.60 7.38
N GLY A 264 2.76 11.41 8.05
CA GLY A 264 3.23 10.08 8.46
C GLY A 264 2.21 9.36 9.34
N TRP A 265 1.58 10.07 10.29
CA TRP A 265 0.53 9.53 11.14
C TRP A 265 -0.74 9.17 10.34
N LEU A 266 -1.19 10.04 9.43
CA LEU A 266 -2.33 9.76 8.55
C LEU A 266 -2.06 8.57 7.63
N MET A 267 -0.85 8.45 7.11
CA MET A 267 -0.40 7.35 6.24
C MET A 267 -0.04 6.05 7.00
N GLY A 268 -0.19 6.01 8.34
CA GLY A 268 0.14 4.80 9.09
C GLY A 268 1.62 4.46 9.12
N GLY A 269 2.50 5.47 9.11
CA GLY A 269 3.95 5.24 9.10
C GLY A 269 4.49 4.63 7.80
N LEU A 270 3.65 4.42 6.78
CA LEU A 270 4.05 3.80 5.51
C LEU A 270 5.03 4.63 4.69
N ASN A 271 5.34 5.84 5.12
CA ASN A 271 6.51 6.56 4.63
C ASN A 271 7.85 5.89 5.03
N TYR A 272 7.84 4.90 5.94
CA TYR A 272 8.95 3.99 6.26
C TYR A 272 8.71 2.59 5.66
N HIS A 273 8.30 2.53 4.41
CA HIS A 273 7.80 1.31 3.76
C HIS A 273 8.83 0.17 3.70
N ALA A 274 10.12 0.49 3.55
CA ALA A 274 11.20 -0.48 3.57
C ALA A 274 11.31 -1.21 4.93
N VAL A 275 11.10 -0.48 6.02
CA VAL A 275 11.09 -1.06 7.38
C VAL A 275 9.84 -1.91 7.58
N HIS A 276 8.68 -1.42 7.13
CA HIS A 276 7.42 -2.15 7.20
C HIS A 276 7.52 -3.50 6.45
N HIS A 277 8.06 -3.50 5.23
CA HIS A 277 8.25 -4.75 4.47
C HIS A 277 9.20 -5.75 5.14
N ALA A 278 10.28 -5.26 5.74
CA ALA A 278 11.23 -6.13 6.43
C ALA A 278 10.68 -6.68 7.77
N PHE A 279 9.81 -5.92 8.42
CA PHE A 279 9.23 -6.22 9.73
C PHE A 279 7.73 -5.80 9.79
N PRO A 280 6.83 -6.51 9.09
CA PRO A 280 5.44 -6.10 8.93
C PRO A 280 4.62 -6.13 10.23
N ASN A 281 5.14 -6.76 11.27
CA ASN A 281 4.50 -6.82 12.60
C ASN A 281 4.87 -5.62 13.49
N ILE A 282 5.68 -4.67 13.04
CA ILE A 282 5.96 -3.44 13.79
C ILE A 282 4.80 -2.45 13.55
N PRO A 283 4.09 -1.99 14.60
CA PRO A 283 2.98 -1.06 14.42
C PRO A 283 3.44 0.32 13.95
N PHE A 284 2.56 1.02 13.28
CA PHE A 284 2.82 2.29 12.58
C PHE A 284 3.57 3.34 13.39
N ASN A 285 3.28 3.46 14.68
CA ASN A 285 3.88 4.44 15.58
C ASN A 285 5.29 4.08 16.04
N ARG A 286 5.75 2.86 15.74
CA ARG A 286 7.10 2.37 16.05
C ARG A 286 8.02 2.28 14.83
N LEU A 287 7.50 2.44 13.63
CA LEU A 287 8.30 2.39 12.40
C LEU A 287 9.42 3.45 12.33
N PRO A 288 9.22 4.71 12.79
CA PRO A 288 10.32 5.67 12.84
C PRO A 288 11.49 5.22 13.74
N GLU A 289 11.18 4.70 14.93
CA GLU A 289 12.19 4.19 15.86
C GLU A 289 12.91 2.97 15.30
N ALA A 290 12.17 2.04 14.67
CA ALA A 290 12.75 0.90 13.99
C ALA A 290 13.71 1.33 12.85
N TYR A 291 13.33 2.32 12.05
CA TYR A 291 14.18 2.88 11.01
C TYR A 291 15.52 3.36 11.55
N GLU A 292 15.53 4.16 12.62
CA GLU A 292 16.76 4.70 13.23
C GLU A 292 17.66 3.58 13.79
N ARG A 293 17.07 2.60 14.48
CA ARG A 293 17.83 1.46 15.04
C ARG A 293 18.46 0.62 13.92
N ILE A 294 17.72 0.34 12.85
CA ILE A 294 18.18 -0.41 11.69
C ILE A 294 19.29 0.36 10.96
N GLN A 295 19.14 1.66 10.74
CA GLN A 295 20.17 2.51 10.14
C GLN A 295 21.49 2.44 10.92
N GLY A 296 21.42 2.47 12.26
CA GLY A 296 22.61 2.32 13.12
C GLY A 296 23.31 0.97 12.94
N ILE A 297 22.57 -0.12 12.74
CA ILE A 297 23.15 -1.45 12.47
C ILE A 297 23.76 -1.51 11.08
N LEU A 298 23.07 -1.01 10.05
CA LEU A 298 23.62 -0.97 8.70
C LEU A 298 24.94 -0.18 8.66
N GLN A 299 24.97 0.98 9.33
CA GLN A 299 26.18 1.80 9.43
C GLN A 299 27.34 1.06 10.12
N LYS A 300 27.08 0.41 11.26
CA LYS A 300 28.10 -0.39 11.99
C LYS A 300 28.66 -1.53 11.15
N ARG A 301 27.83 -2.09 10.28
CA ARG A 301 28.21 -3.20 9.38
C ARG A 301 28.84 -2.74 8.06
N GLY A 302 28.96 -1.43 7.81
CA GLY A 302 29.44 -0.89 6.55
C GLY A 302 28.53 -1.20 5.36
N LEU A 303 27.22 -1.45 5.61
CA LEU A 303 26.23 -1.68 4.58
C LEU A 303 25.62 -0.36 4.10
N PRO A 304 25.11 -0.29 2.85
CA PRO A 304 24.42 0.89 2.37
C PRO A 304 23.25 1.27 3.29
N LEU A 305 23.11 2.56 3.57
CA LEU A 305 21.99 3.07 4.37
C LEU A 305 20.71 3.11 3.52
N MET A 306 19.55 2.87 4.15
CA MET A 306 18.26 3.11 3.52
C MET A 306 18.12 4.60 3.20
N GLN A 307 17.66 4.93 2.00
CA GLN A 307 17.46 6.32 1.59
C GLN A 307 16.08 6.81 2.05
N MET A 308 16.02 8.09 2.47
CA MET A 308 14.76 8.84 2.59
C MET A 308 14.64 9.73 1.38
N GLU A 309 13.83 9.33 0.42
CA GLU A 309 13.65 10.06 -0.83
C GLU A 309 12.71 11.27 -0.67
N LEU A 310 12.55 12.03 -1.74
CA LEU A 310 11.66 13.19 -1.80
C LEU A 310 10.22 12.77 -1.43
N GLY A 311 9.41 13.74 -1.00
CA GLY A 311 8.02 13.49 -0.60
C GLY A 311 7.13 12.98 -1.73
N TYR A 312 5.93 12.52 -1.37
CA TYR A 312 4.97 11.86 -2.29
C TYR A 312 4.76 12.62 -3.60
N PHE A 313 4.48 13.91 -3.55
CA PHE A 313 4.21 14.70 -4.76
C PHE A 313 5.43 14.81 -5.69
N GLN A 314 6.58 15.15 -5.14
CA GLN A 314 7.81 15.33 -5.93
C GLN A 314 8.26 14.02 -6.57
N SER A 315 8.22 12.92 -5.82
CA SER A 315 8.60 11.60 -6.34
C SER A 315 7.61 11.11 -7.40
N THR A 316 6.30 11.32 -7.21
CA THR A 316 5.28 10.98 -8.22
C THR A 316 5.53 11.73 -9.52
N TYR A 317 5.74 13.05 -9.45
CA TYR A 317 6.04 13.85 -10.62
C TYR A 317 7.31 13.36 -11.33
N TRP A 318 8.38 13.11 -10.57
CA TRP A 318 9.63 12.63 -11.13
C TRP A 318 9.46 11.32 -11.89
N PHE A 319 8.88 10.29 -11.27
CA PHE A 319 8.71 8.97 -11.89
C PHE A 319 7.69 8.97 -13.03
N SER A 320 6.68 9.82 -13.00
CA SER A 320 5.75 9.96 -14.12
C SER A 320 6.43 10.56 -15.37
N CYS A 321 7.44 11.42 -15.18
CA CYS A 321 8.25 11.96 -16.27
C CYS A 321 9.39 11.04 -16.69
N HIS A 322 9.80 10.08 -15.84
CA HIS A 322 10.94 9.19 -16.07
C HIS A 322 10.53 7.71 -15.88
N PRO A 323 9.62 7.19 -16.74
CA PRO A 323 9.19 5.80 -16.64
C PRO A 323 10.38 4.86 -16.88
N SER A 324 10.44 3.78 -16.12
CA SER A 324 11.52 2.80 -16.20
C SER A 324 10.99 1.37 -16.14
N LEU A 325 11.81 0.43 -16.61
CA LEU A 325 11.53 -0.99 -16.64
C LEU A 325 12.53 -1.74 -15.75
N ILE A 326 12.10 -2.87 -15.21
CA ILE A 326 13.01 -3.81 -14.56
C ILE A 326 13.92 -4.40 -15.64
N GLY A 327 15.24 -4.27 -15.45
CA GLY A 327 16.24 -4.83 -16.34
C GLY A 327 16.36 -6.35 -16.22
N ASP A 328 17.43 -6.90 -16.81
CA ASP A 328 17.71 -8.32 -16.70
C ASP A 328 18.02 -8.67 -15.23
N VAL A 329 17.11 -9.42 -14.62
CA VAL A 329 17.21 -9.86 -13.22
C VAL A 329 18.38 -10.81 -12.94
N ASN A 330 19.00 -11.36 -13.99
CA ASN A 330 20.17 -12.26 -13.90
C ASN A 330 21.51 -11.50 -13.89
N GLN A 331 21.52 -10.19 -14.12
CA GLN A 331 22.74 -9.40 -14.09
C GLN A 331 23.12 -9.02 -12.65
N SER A 332 24.37 -9.31 -12.28
CA SER A 332 24.90 -9.13 -10.92
C SER A 332 25.16 -7.67 -10.50
N GLU A 333 25.08 -6.71 -11.43
CA GLU A 333 25.33 -5.30 -11.13
C GLU A 333 24.06 -4.50 -10.82
N PRO A 334 23.95 -3.86 -9.64
CA PRO A 334 22.75 -3.09 -9.24
C PRO A 334 22.39 -1.94 -10.17
N LYS A 335 23.40 -1.32 -10.80
CA LYS A 335 23.23 -0.12 -11.64
C LYS A 335 22.56 -0.39 -13.01
N ARG A 336 22.47 -1.66 -13.47
CA ARG A 336 21.88 -2.03 -14.77
C ARG A 336 20.49 -2.63 -14.66
N ARG A 337 19.87 -2.61 -13.48
CA ARG A 337 18.59 -3.28 -13.25
C ARG A 337 17.36 -2.48 -13.70
N HIS A 338 17.55 -1.23 -14.13
CA HIS A 338 16.46 -0.39 -14.59
C HIS A 338 16.79 0.27 -15.92
N TYR A 339 15.90 0.12 -16.90
CA TYR A 339 15.98 0.79 -18.19
C TYR A 339 14.99 1.94 -18.23
N MET A 340 15.49 3.15 -18.51
CA MET A 340 14.60 4.29 -18.76
C MET A 340 13.94 4.10 -20.12
N ILE A 341 12.65 4.35 -20.20
CA ILE A 341 11.92 4.37 -21.47
C ILE A 341 12.11 5.79 -22.02
N SER A 342 12.85 5.92 -23.12
CA SER A 342 12.96 7.22 -23.82
C SER A 342 11.56 7.66 -24.26
N ALA A 343 11.28 8.96 -24.05
CA ALA A 343 10.04 9.60 -24.42
C ALA A 343 9.75 9.51 -25.93
#